data_f18b11158ff4b4540d4b2b292d046814
#
_entry.id   f18b11158ff4b4540d4b2b292d046814
#
_cell.length_a   1.000
_cell.length_b   1.000
_cell.length_c   1.000
_cell.angle_alpha   90.00
_cell.angle_beta   90.00
_cell.angle_gamma   90.00
#
_symmetry.space_group_name_H-M   'P 1'
#
loop_
_entity.id
_entity.type
_entity.pdbx_description
1 polymer ?
#
loop_
_entity_poly.entity_id
_entity_poly.type
_entity_poly.pdbx_seq_one_letter_code
_entity_poly.pdbx_strand_id
1 'polypeptide(L)'
;MDNNSISINPASGADSTSVQEQVVKGSLSSSNLNKCDELEEVDLDFHKYDYRSGHPAVFCCTYHKYNEGRPLAGMWLDLYTFSCYEDFVAACRWLHRDEQDPEFAYLDYENYPDEWYSESGLDEDTFERILEYADLDDDEQEAFRAFLDVTSDSDADFSDFRERYCGRWDSEEEFAQHLADELCMFDNVPESITRFFDFKAFARELFMSDYDMGDGGHVFRTC
;
A
#
# COMPACT_ATOMS: atom_id res chain seq x y z
N MET A 1 -10.22 -65.75 -10.96
CA MET A 1 -9.63 -66.26 -12.19
C MET A 1 -8.43 -65.37 -12.45
N ASP A 2 -7.46 -65.88 -11.87
CA ASP A 2 -6.11 -66.33 -12.33
C ASP A 2 -5.14 -65.18 -12.56
N ASN A 3 -4.26 -65.00 -11.63
CA ASN A 3 -2.93 -65.61 -11.48
C ASN A 3 -2.00 -65.33 -12.70
N ASN A 4 -0.90 -64.63 -12.52
CA ASN A 4 0.35 -65.34 -12.27
C ASN A 4 1.51 -64.39 -11.90
N SER A 5 2.09 -64.67 -10.77
CA SER A 5 3.45 -64.34 -10.40
C SER A 5 4.46 -65.01 -11.34
N ILE A 6 5.67 -64.46 -11.44
CA ILE A 6 6.93 -65.26 -11.33
C ILE A 6 8.09 -64.29 -11.02
N SER A 7 8.72 -64.57 -9.90
CA SER A 7 10.06 -64.24 -9.44
C SER A 7 11.14 -64.91 -10.29
N ILE A 8 12.36 -64.37 -10.30
CA ILE A 8 13.61 -65.09 -9.93
C ILE A 8 14.84 -64.16 -10.06
N ASN A 9 15.58 -64.01 -8.96
CA ASN A 9 17.02 -63.75 -8.86
C ASN A 9 17.80 -65.07 -9.18
N PRO A 10 19.18 -65.18 -9.16
CA PRO A 10 20.24 -64.30 -8.71
C PRO A 10 21.59 -64.43 -9.49
N ALA A 11 22.59 -63.86 -8.88
CA ALA A 11 24.04 -64.23 -8.78
C ALA A 11 25.04 -63.38 -9.59
N SER A 12 25.84 -62.68 -8.92
CA SER A 12 27.14 -62.95 -8.28
C SER A 12 28.38 -62.61 -9.14
N GLY A 13 29.32 -61.85 -8.58
CA GLY A 13 30.66 -61.65 -9.10
C GLY A 13 31.39 -60.53 -8.39
N ALA A 14 32.17 -60.90 -7.42
CA ALA A 14 33.11 -60.05 -6.68
C ALA A 14 34.26 -59.64 -7.61
N ASP A 15 34.81 -58.44 -7.43
CA ASP A 15 36.23 -58.29 -7.31
C ASP A 15 36.66 -57.04 -6.57
N SER A 16 37.65 -57.21 -5.70
CA SER A 16 38.22 -56.25 -4.80
C SER A 16 39.30 -55.45 -5.51
N THR A 17 39.33 -54.12 -5.37
CA THR A 17 40.57 -53.38 -5.45
C THR A 17 40.52 -52.15 -4.55
N SER A 18 41.33 -52.20 -3.52
CA SER A 18 41.69 -51.16 -2.60
C SER A 18 42.40 -50.01 -3.27
N VAL A 19 41.92 -48.78 -3.07
CA VAL A 19 42.76 -47.59 -3.28
C VAL A 19 42.51 -46.60 -2.13
N GLN A 20 43.50 -46.41 -1.42
CA GLN A 20 43.96 -45.50 -0.36
C GLN A 20 43.13 -44.21 -0.17
N GLU A 21 42.78 -43.98 1.10
CA GLU A 21 42.48 -42.68 1.70
C GLU A 21 43.61 -41.68 1.43
N GLN A 22 43.27 -40.60 0.75
CA GLN A 22 44.00 -39.33 0.87
C GLN A 22 43.16 -38.34 1.65
N VAL A 23 43.53 -38.19 2.91
CA VAL A 23 43.07 -37.09 3.77
C VAL A 23 43.67 -35.80 3.22
N VAL A 24 42.87 -35.04 2.48
CA VAL A 24 43.18 -33.63 2.18
C VAL A 24 42.64 -32.81 3.34
N LYS A 25 43.51 -32.43 4.26
CA LYS A 25 43.27 -31.33 5.19
C LYS A 25 43.16 -30.02 4.39
N GLY A 26 41.96 -29.69 3.93
CA GLY A 26 41.64 -28.35 3.51
C GLY A 26 41.47 -27.49 4.74
N SER A 27 42.40 -26.60 5.00
CA SER A 27 42.26 -25.53 5.98
C SER A 27 41.07 -24.67 5.57
N LEU A 28 40.00 -24.68 6.36
CA LEU A 28 38.95 -23.67 6.31
C LEU A 28 39.61 -22.35 6.70
N SER A 29 39.92 -21.56 5.67
CA SER A 29 40.28 -20.15 5.77
C SER A 29 39.10 -19.40 6.39
N SER A 30 39.30 -18.92 7.61
CA SER A 30 38.41 -18.00 8.32
C SER A 30 38.51 -16.62 7.64
N SER A 31 37.79 -16.47 6.53
CA SER A 31 37.73 -15.17 5.79
C SER A 31 36.31 -14.85 5.31
N ASN A 32 35.30 -15.11 6.14
CA ASN A 32 33.94 -14.64 5.90
C ASN A 32 33.30 -14.02 7.15
N LEU A 33 34.09 -13.26 7.90
CA LEU A 33 33.61 -12.40 8.98
C LEU A 33 34.27 -11.04 8.78
N ASN A 34 33.65 -10.22 7.94
CA ASN A 34 33.67 -8.74 7.88
C ASN A 34 33.30 -8.30 6.47
N LYS A 35 32.10 -8.69 5.99
CA LYS A 35 31.39 -7.81 5.07
C LYS A 35 30.67 -6.82 5.98
N CYS A 36 31.35 -5.74 6.35
CA CYS A 36 30.66 -4.50 6.69
C CYS A 36 29.75 -4.24 5.50
N ASP A 37 28.45 -4.13 5.72
CA ASP A 37 27.53 -3.65 4.71
C ASP A 37 28.00 -2.23 4.37
N GLU A 38 28.80 -2.09 3.30
CA GLU A 38 29.11 -0.80 2.72
C GLU A 38 27.78 -0.26 2.21
N LEU A 39 27.27 0.80 2.85
CA LEU A 39 26.09 1.50 2.39
C LEU A 39 26.35 1.98 0.96
N GLU A 40 25.48 1.60 0.04
CA GLU A 40 25.54 2.10 -1.33
C GLU A 40 25.27 3.61 -1.34
N GLU A 41 26.03 4.34 -2.17
CA GLU A 41 25.87 5.78 -2.32
C GLU A 41 24.54 6.09 -3.02
N VAL A 42 23.71 6.93 -2.39
CA VAL A 42 22.42 7.37 -2.92
C VAL A 42 22.49 8.85 -3.27
N ASP A 43 22.01 9.22 -4.45
CA ASP A 43 21.87 10.61 -4.87
C ASP A 43 20.66 11.26 -4.19
N LEU A 44 20.87 11.78 -2.98
CA LEU A 44 19.83 12.42 -2.20
C LEU A 44 19.25 13.69 -2.85
N ASP A 45 20.01 14.37 -3.72
CA ASP A 45 19.49 15.55 -4.42
C ASP A 45 18.41 15.18 -5.43
N PHE A 46 18.47 13.96 -6.00
CA PHE A 46 17.43 13.43 -6.87
C PHE A 46 16.13 13.11 -6.11
N HIS A 47 16.24 12.66 -4.86
CA HIS A 47 15.09 12.30 -4.02
C HIS A 47 14.59 13.46 -3.16
N LYS A 48 15.13 14.66 -3.35
CA LYS A 48 14.73 15.83 -2.57
C LYS A 48 13.36 16.32 -3.02
N TYR A 49 12.42 16.44 -2.07
CA TYR A 49 11.08 16.92 -2.33
C TYR A 49 11.06 18.38 -2.85
N ASP A 50 10.33 18.60 -3.94
CA ASP A 50 9.93 19.92 -4.41
C ASP A 50 8.44 20.13 -4.07
N TYR A 51 8.13 21.07 -3.16
CA TYR A 51 6.76 21.38 -2.74
C TYR A 51 5.81 21.75 -3.89
N ARG A 52 6.32 21.96 -5.11
CA ARG A 52 5.51 22.26 -6.30
C ARG A 52 5.11 21.00 -7.07
N SER A 53 5.71 19.87 -6.75
CA SER A 53 5.42 18.62 -7.47
C SER A 53 4.02 18.10 -7.17
N GLY A 54 3.53 18.33 -5.95
CA GLY A 54 2.31 17.69 -5.44
C GLY A 54 2.51 16.21 -5.09
N HIS A 55 3.74 15.71 -5.15
CA HIS A 55 4.06 14.33 -4.80
C HIS A 55 3.96 14.11 -3.29
N PRO A 56 3.69 12.86 -2.84
CA PRO A 56 3.77 12.51 -1.45
C PRO A 56 5.20 12.61 -0.94
N ALA A 57 5.36 13.13 0.26
CA ALA A 57 6.68 13.33 0.84
C ALA A 57 6.69 13.16 2.35
N VAL A 58 7.84 12.80 2.91
CA VAL A 58 8.08 12.74 4.35
C VAL A 58 9.35 13.49 4.74
N PHE A 59 9.35 14.09 5.91
CA PHE A 59 10.56 14.65 6.51
C PHE A 59 11.25 13.59 7.35
N CYS A 60 12.30 12.97 6.81
CA CYS A 60 13.07 11.93 7.49
C CYS A 60 14.18 12.54 8.35
N CYS A 61 14.12 12.26 9.66
CA CYS A 61 15.14 12.55 10.67
C CYS A 61 15.45 11.27 11.45
N THR A 62 16.21 11.38 12.56
CA THR A 62 16.36 10.28 13.54
C THR A 62 15.96 10.75 14.92
N TYR A 63 15.48 9.83 15.77
CA TYR A 63 15.18 10.11 17.17
C TYR A 63 16.41 10.61 17.92
N HIS A 64 17.61 10.12 17.58
CA HIS A 64 18.84 10.62 18.18
C HIS A 64 19.05 12.10 17.89
N LYS A 65 18.98 12.54 16.64
CA LYS A 65 19.15 13.95 16.25
C LYS A 65 18.05 14.83 16.80
N TYR A 66 16.80 14.34 16.79
CA TYR A 66 15.67 15.03 17.39
C TYR A 66 15.89 15.30 18.87
N ASN A 67 16.30 14.29 19.66
CA ASN A 67 16.53 14.40 21.10
C ASN A 67 17.74 15.28 21.44
N GLU A 68 18.70 15.41 20.54
CA GLU A 68 19.81 16.37 20.68
C GLU A 68 19.43 17.82 20.35
N GLY A 69 18.18 18.10 20.05
CA GLY A 69 17.70 19.43 19.68
C GLY A 69 18.06 19.83 18.24
N ARG A 70 18.29 18.86 17.36
CA ARG A 70 18.59 19.05 15.95
C ARG A 70 17.50 18.47 15.04
N PRO A 71 16.20 18.81 15.22
CA PRO A 71 15.11 18.26 14.44
C PRO A 71 15.22 18.56 12.94
N LEU A 72 15.94 19.61 12.56
CA LEU A 72 16.17 19.98 11.15
C LEU A 72 17.40 19.32 10.52
N ALA A 73 18.05 18.38 11.21
CA ALA A 73 19.16 17.60 10.64
C ALA A 73 18.70 16.43 9.75
N GLY A 74 17.44 16.45 9.31
CA GLY A 74 16.84 15.56 8.34
C GLY A 74 16.66 16.23 6.98
N MET A 75 15.90 15.55 6.10
CA MET A 75 15.58 16.04 4.77
C MET A 75 14.15 15.63 4.39
N TRP A 76 13.49 16.46 3.60
CA TRP A 76 12.27 16.11 2.90
C TRP A 76 12.61 15.18 1.74
N LEU A 77 12.04 13.98 1.75
CA LEU A 77 12.17 12.96 0.72
C LEU A 77 10.87 12.86 -0.07
N ASP A 78 10.98 12.95 -1.38
CA ASP A 78 9.89 12.76 -2.34
C ASP A 78 9.69 11.25 -2.56
N LEU A 79 8.61 10.70 -2.01
CA LEU A 79 8.34 9.26 -2.05
C LEU A 79 8.12 8.75 -3.48
N TYR A 80 7.60 9.60 -4.37
CA TYR A 80 7.30 9.24 -5.76
C TYR A 80 8.55 9.04 -6.64
N THR A 81 9.73 9.44 -6.15
CA THR A 81 11.00 9.26 -6.85
C THR A 81 11.65 7.90 -6.61
N PHE A 82 11.17 7.12 -5.68
CA PHE A 82 11.70 5.79 -5.35
C PHE A 82 11.00 4.70 -6.14
N SER A 83 11.77 3.70 -6.59
CA SER A 83 11.23 2.57 -7.37
C SER A 83 10.60 1.51 -6.48
N CYS A 84 11.03 1.42 -5.22
CA CYS A 84 10.54 0.46 -4.22
C CYS A 84 10.86 0.95 -2.80
N TYR A 85 10.27 0.31 -1.82
CA TYR A 85 10.48 0.63 -0.41
C TYR A 85 11.92 0.45 0.05
N GLU A 86 12.63 -0.56 -0.46
CA GLU A 86 14.03 -0.80 -0.13
C GLU A 86 14.94 0.36 -0.55
N ASP A 87 14.70 0.97 -1.73
CA ASP A 87 15.43 2.15 -2.21
C ASP A 87 15.19 3.35 -1.28
N PHE A 88 13.94 3.54 -0.83
CA PHE A 88 13.60 4.57 0.15
C PHE A 88 14.33 4.35 1.48
N VAL A 89 14.33 3.14 2.01
CA VAL A 89 15.04 2.81 3.26
C VAL A 89 16.56 2.99 3.09
N ALA A 90 17.12 2.62 1.92
CA ALA A 90 18.52 2.84 1.62
C ALA A 90 18.87 4.34 1.62
N ALA A 91 18.01 5.18 1.05
CA ALA A 91 18.18 6.64 1.07
C ALA A 91 18.11 7.21 2.50
N CYS A 92 17.19 6.74 3.34
CA CYS A 92 17.11 7.12 4.76
C CYS A 92 18.39 6.74 5.51
N ARG A 93 18.94 5.54 5.28
CA ARG A 93 20.21 5.09 5.85
C ARG A 93 21.39 5.91 5.34
N TRP A 94 21.43 6.23 4.08
CA TRP A 94 22.46 7.08 3.48
C TRP A 94 22.43 8.51 3.99
N LEU A 95 21.24 9.07 4.19
CA LEU A 95 21.03 10.40 4.79
C LEU A 95 21.60 10.46 6.22
N HIS A 96 21.45 9.40 6.98
CA HIS A 96 21.86 9.32 8.39
C HIS A 96 23.08 8.40 8.63
N ARG A 97 23.96 8.24 7.62
CA ARG A 97 25.17 7.39 7.65
C ARG A 97 26.22 7.77 8.69
N ASP A 98 26.05 8.93 9.34
CA ASP A 98 26.81 9.37 10.50
C ASP A 98 26.41 8.66 11.79
N GLU A 99 25.31 7.90 11.80
CA GLU A 99 24.85 7.03 12.87
C GLU A 99 25.07 5.56 12.51
N GLN A 100 25.48 4.74 13.48
CA GLN A 100 25.77 3.31 13.23
C GLN A 100 24.49 2.50 12.99
N ASP A 101 23.42 2.84 13.73
CA ASP A 101 22.11 2.17 13.66
C ASP A 101 21.01 3.26 13.82
N PRO A 102 20.69 4.00 12.75
CA PRO A 102 19.76 5.11 12.82
C PRO A 102 18.33 4.61 13.05
N GLU A 103 17.69 5.09 14.11
CA GLU A 103 16.28 4.92 14.37
C GLU A 103 15.54 6.11 13.74
N PHE A 104 14.84 5.86 12.61
CA PHE A 104 14.20 6.91 11.85
C PHE A 104 12.99 7.49 12.58
N ALA A 105 12.82 8.81 12.41
CA ALA A 105 11.67 9.57 12.86
C ALA A 105 11.17 10.40 11.68
N TYR A 106 9.96 10.14 11.25
CA TYR A 106 9.29 10.91 10.19
C TYR A 106 8.53 12.06 10.85
N LEU A 107 9.16 13.24 10.91
CA LEU A 107 8.67 14.35 11.73
C LEU A 107 7.54 15.14 11.07
N ASP A 108 7.33 14.95 9.78
CA ASP A 108 6.29 15.65 9.01
C ASP A 108 6.05 14.93 7.68
N TYR A 109 4.92 15.20 7.03
CA TYR A 109 4.51 14.57 5.77
C TYR A 109 3.69 15.54 4.91
N GLU A 110 3.56 15.21 3.62
CA GLU A 110 2.82 16.02 2.63
C GLU A 110 2.13 15.12 1.61
N ASN A 111 0.90 15.49 1.21
CA ASN A 111 0.16 15.00 0.05
C ASN A 111 -0.26 13.52 0.09
N TYR A 112 -0.55 12.97 1.25
CA TYR A 112 -1.25 11.70 1.43
C TYR A 112 -2.17 11.73 2.66
N PRO A 113 -3.12 10.80 2.83
CA PRO A 113 -4.04 10.78 3.97
C PRO A 113 -3.36 10.72 5.34
N ASP A 114 -3.88 11.51 6.29
CA ASP A 114 -3.37 11.63 7.67
C ASP A 114 -3.36 10.29 8.39
N GLU A 115 -4.30 9.40 8.08
CA GLU A 115 -4.48 8.08 8.67
C GLU A 115 -3.27 7.16 8.43
N TRP A 116 -2.50 7.39 7.37
CA TRP A 116 -1.34 6.60 6.99
C TRP A 116 -0.03 7.15 7.56
N TYR A 117 -0.09 8.33 8.20
CA TYR A 117 1.08 8.92 8.78
C TYR A 117 1.42 8.32 10.15
N SER A 118 2.70 7.97 10.32
CA SER A 118 3.28 7.60 11.61
C SER A 118 4.67 8.19 11.76
N GLU A 119 4.90 8.91 12.87
CA GLU A 119 6.23 9.44 13.20
C GLU A 119 7.26 8.32 13.37
N SER A 120 6.84 7.16 13.88
CA SER A 120 7.74 6.08 14.26
C SER A 120 8.03 5.05 13.17
N GLY A 121 7.35 5.13 12.03
CA GLY A 121 7.56 4.16 10.96
C GLY A 121 6.74 4.44 9.73
N LEU A 122 7.30 4.07 8.60
CA LEU A 122 6.65 3.90 7.31
C LEU A 122 7.04 2.51 6.85
N ASP A 123 6.09 1.59 6.78
CA ASP A 123 6.31 0.23 6.30
C ASP A 123 6.08 0.12 4.79
N GLU A 124 6.43 -1.05 4.24
CA GLU A 124 6.35 -1.31 2.81
C GLU A 124 4.90 -1.20 2.29
N ASP A 125 3.94 -1.81 3.00
CA ASP A 125 2.53 -1.81 2.59
C ASP A 125 1.96 -0.38 2.56
N THR A 126 2.30 0.44 3.55
CA THR A 126 1.90 1.86 3.60
C THR A 126 2.59 2.69 2.52
N PHE A 127 3.88 2.42 2.27
CA PHE A 127 4.63 3.10 1.20
C PHE A 127 4.01 2.83 -0.18
N GLU A 128 3.71 1.57 -0.51
CA GLU A 128 3.08 1.20 -1.78
C GLU A 128 1.69 1.83 -1.92
N ARG A 129 0.91 1.83 -0.84
CA ARG A 129 -0.42 2.47 -0.79
C ARG A 129 -0.34 3.98 -1.05
N ILE A 130 0.66 4.67 -0.48
CA ILE A 130 0.88 6.10 -0.73
C ILE A 130 1.19 6.35 -2.22
N LEU A 131 1.98 5.49 -2.86
CA LEU A 131 2.28 5.64 -4.28
C LEU A 131 1.05 5.38 -5.15
N GLU A 132 0.24 4.35 -4.85
CA GLU A 132 -1.02 4.09 -5.56
C GLU A 132 -2.00 5.27 -5.42
N TYR A 133 -2.06 5.90 -4.24
CA TYR A 133 -2.84 7.10 -4.01
C TYR A 133 -2.34 8.28 -4.85
N ALA A 134 -1.03 8.45 -4.96
CA ALA A 134 -0.43 9.53 -5.75
C ALA A 134 -0.66 9.38 -7.26
N ASP A 135 -0.95 8.18 -7.74
CA ASP A 135 -1.31 7.91 -9.14
C ASP A 135 -2.77 8.26 -9.48
N LEU A 136 -3.62 8.53 -8.47
CA LEU A 136 -4.99 8.99 -8.67
C LEU A 136 -5.01 10.46 -9.13
N ASP A 137 -6.02 10.83 -9.91
CA ASP A 137 -6.25 12.24 -10.19
C ASP A 137 -6.86 13.00 -8.98
N ASP A 138 -6.90 14.32 -9.05
CA ASP A 138 -7.35 15.17 -7.94
C ASP A 138 -8.79 14.85 -7.49
N ASP A 139 -9.69 14.53 -8.43
CA ASP A 139 -11.09 14.18 -8.14
C ASP A 139 -11.17 12.79 -7.48
N GLU A 140 -10.36 11.83 -7.94
CA GLU A 140 -10.26 10.49 -7.36
C GLU A 140 -9.64 10.53 -5.95
N GLN A 141 -8.63 11.38 -5.74
CA GLN A 141 -8.03 11.58 -4.41
C GLN A 141 -9.03 12.19 -3.42
N GLU A 142 -9.84 13.19 -3.86
CA GLU A 142 -10.92 13.76 -3.03
C GLU A 142 -11.94 12.67 -2.66
N ALA A 143 -12.37 11.88 -3.66
CA ALA A 143 -13.31 10.78 -3.45
C ALA A 143 -12.76 9.70 -2.51
N PHE A 144 -11.48 9.34 -2.66
CA PHE A 144 -10.86 8.33 -1.81
C PHE A 144 -10.73 8.79 -0.34
N ARG A 145 -10.39 10.05 -0.09
CA ARG A 145 -10.40 10.62 1.28
C ARG A 145 -11.81 10.56 1.89
N ALA A 146 -12.83 10.96 1.13
CA ALA A 146 -14.21 10.85 1.59
C ALA A 146 -14.62 9.39 1.87
N PHE A 147 -14.06 8.42 1.14
CA PHE A 147 -14.27 6.99 1.38
C PHE A 147 -13.65 6.53 2.71
N LEU A 148 -12.42 6.92 3.01
CA LEU A 148 -11.76 6.61 4.29
C LEU A 148 -12.57 7.17 5.47
N ASP A 149 -13.05 8.41 5.37
CA ASP A 149 -13.87 9.05 6.40
C ASP A 149 -15.19 8.31 6.65
N VAL A 150 -15.90 7.92 5.58
CA VAL A 150 -17.18 7.21 5.67
C VAL A 150 -17.03 5.81 6.22
N THR A 151 -16.00 5.08 5.79
CA THR A 151 -15.77 3.70 6.24
C THR A 151 -15.14 3.66 7.62
N SER A 152 -14.46 4.73 8.04
CA SER A 152 -13.60 4.75 9.25
C SER A 152 -12.57 3.62 9.25
N ASP A 153 -12.15 3.18 8.06
CA ASP A 153 -11.19 2.11 7.84
C ASP A 153 -9.95 2.66 7.13
N SER A 154 -8.90 2.87 7.90
CA SER A 154 -7.61 3.34 7.37
C SER A 154 -6.89 2.33 6.48
N ASP A 155 -7.31 1.06 6.55
CA ASP A 155 -6.73 -0.04 5.77
C ASP A 155 -7.56 -0.37 4.52
N ALA A 156 -8.65 0.38 4.27
CA ALA A 156 -9.47 0.21 3.08
C ALA A 156 -8.61 0.34 1.81
N ASP A 157 -8.79 -0.61 0.89
CA ASP A 157 -8.01 -0.66 -0.33
C ASP A 157 -8.72 0.04 -1.52
N PHE A 158 -7.95 0.31 -2.58
CA PHE A 158 -8.46 0.96 -3.78
C PHE A 158 -9.43 0.08 -4.58
N SER A 159 -9.39 -1.25 -4.42
CA SER A 159 -10.33 -2.17 -5.05
C SER A 159 -11.71 -2.03 -4.41
N ASP A 160 -11.78 -2.00 -3.08
CA ASP A 160 -13.02 -1.78 -2.33
C ASP A 160 -13.59 -0.38 -2.62
N PHE A 161 -12.75 0.64 -2.66
CA PHE A 161 -13.15 1.99 -3.07
C PHE A 161 -13.82 1.99 -4.45
N ARG A 162 -13.16 1.42 -5.49
CA ARG A 162 -13.68 1.39 -6.86
C ARG A 162 -14.96 0.59 -6.99
N GLU A 163 -15.12 -0.48 -6.18
CA GLU A 163 -16.34 -1.31 -6.17
C GLU A 163 -17.53 -0.57 -5.55
N ARG A 164 -17.28 0.25 -4.53
CA ARG A 164 -18.31 0.92 -3.74
C ARG A 164 -18.64 2.33 -4.21
N TYR A 165 -17.74 2.99 -4.94
CA TYR A 165 -17.92 4.36 -5.39
C TYR A 165 -19.06 4.49 -6.41
N CYS A 166 -20.05 5.36 -6.11
CA CYS A 166 -21.23 5.60 -6.91
C CYS A 166 -21.27 6.99 -7.57
N GLY A 167 -20.14 7.71 -7.54
CA GLY A 167 -20.04 9.05 -8.15
C GLY A 167 -20.29 10.20 -7.19
N ARG A 168 -20.23 11.42 -7.73
CA ARG A 168 -20.42 12.68 -7.01
C ARG A 168 -21.79 13.28 -7.32
N TRP A 169 -22.52 13.70 -6.28
CA TRP A 169 -23.90 14.19 -6.36
C TRP A 169 -24.10 15.43 -5.49
N ASP A 170 -24.93 16.37 -5.95
CA ASP A 170 -25.21 17.57 -5.18
C ASP A 170 -26.08 17.30 -3.93
N SER A 171 -26.80 16.17 -3.92
CA SER A 171 -27.64 15.75 -2.78
C SER A 171 -28.02 14.27 -2.85
N GLU A 172 -28.37 13.70 -1.69
CA GLU A 172 -28.97 12.37 -1.59
C GLU A 172 -30.22 12.19 -2.46
N GLU A 173 -31.03 13.26 -2.58
CA GLU A 173 -32.25 13.25 -3.40
C GLU A 173 -31.92 13.14 -4.89
N GLU A 174 -30.88 13.83 -5.37
CA GLU A 174 -30.44 13.75 -6.76
C GLU A 174 -29.89 12.36 -7.08
N PHE A 175 -29.07 11.80 -6.20
CA PHE A 175 -28.60 10.41 -6.32
C PHE A 175 -29.78 9.42 -6.39
N ALA A 176 -30.78 9.57 -5.51
CA ALA A 176 -31.94 8.69 -5.47
C ALA A 176 -32.82 8.82 -6.75
N GLN A 177 -32.91 10.02 -7.35
CA GLN A 177 -33.57 10.20 -8.64
C GLN A 177 -32.81 9.47 -9.76
N HIS A 178 -31.50 9.65 -9.82
CA HIS A 178 -30.67 8.96 -10.79
C HIS A 178 -30.74 7.42 -10.64
N LEU A 179 -30.66 6.92 -9.43
CA LEU A 179 -30.77 5.48 -9.15
C LEU A 179 -32.12 4.91 -9.57
N ALA A 180 -33.22 5.64 -9.31
CA ALA A 180 -34.56 5.23 -9.74
C ALA A 180 -34.70 5.17 -11.27
N ASP A 181 -34.05 6.08 -11.99
CA ASP A 181 -34.03 6.11 -13.46
C ASP A 181 -33.13 4.94 -13.98
N GLU A 182 -31.97 4.71 -13.40
CA GLU A 182 -31.06 3.61 -13.77
C GLU A 182 -31.72 2.23 -13.55
N LEU A 183 -32.46 2.07 -12.48
CA LEU A 183 -33.21 0.84 -12.18
C LEU A 183 -34.53 0.74 -12.97
N CYS A 184 -34.83 1.69 -13.84
CA CYS A 184 -36.07 1.74 -14.64
C CYS A 184 -37.36 1.62 -13.77
N MET A 185 -37.34 2.19 -12.56
CA MET A 185 -38.44 2.03 -11.61
C MET A 185 -39.79 2.55 -12.12
N PHE A 186 -39.77 3.49 -13.06
CA PHE A 186 -40.97 4.13 -13.59
C PHE A 186 -41.29 3.76 -15.03
N ASP A 187 -40.62 2.81 -15.65
CA ASP A 187 -40.75 2.47 -17.08
C ASP A 187 -42.19 2.19 -17.53
N ASN A 188 -43.06 1.69 -16.68
CA ASN A 188 -44.46 1.40 -16.99
C ASN A 188 -45.44 2.18 -16.11
N VAL A 189 -44.97 3.25 -15.46
CA VAL A 189 -45.78 4.08 -14.58
C VAL A 189 -46.18 5.35 -15.35
N PRO A 190 -47.49 5.68 -15.44
CA PRO A 190 -47.89 6.92 -16.05
C PRO A 190 -47.27 8.17 -15.37
N GLU A 191 -46.81 9.14 -16.14
CA GLU A 191 -46.21 10.39 -15.63
C GLU A 191 -47.13 11.11 -14.62
N SER A 192 -48.43 10.97 -14.78
CA SER A 192 -49.41 11.49 -13.84
C SER A 192 -49.31 10.89 -12.42
N ILE A 193 -48.67 9.76 -12.27
CA ILE A 193 -48.40 9.09 -10.99
C ILE A 193 -46.98 9.33 -10.53
N THR A 194 -45.97 9.24 -11.42
CA THR A 194 -44.56 9.44 -11.10
C THR A 194 -44.30 10.81 -10.45
N ARG A 195 -45.00 11.86 -10.87
CA ARG A 195 -44.88 13.21 -10.29
C ARG A 195 -45.27 13.30 -8.80
N PHE A 196 -45.90 12.29 -8.23
CA PHE A 196 -46.26 12.23 -6.81
C PHE A 196 -45.29 11.35 -5.99
N PHE A 197 -44.26 10.79 -6.63
CA PHE A 197 -43.24 10.01 -5.91
C PHE A 197 -42.41 10.94 -5.03
N ASP A 198 -42.24 10.56 -3.79
CA ASP A 198 -41.47 11.33 -2.80
C ASP A 198 -40.00 10.87 -2.84
N PHE A 199 -39.19 11.45 -3.72
CA PHE A 199 -37.76 11.17 -3.85
C PHE A 199 -36.99 11.47 -2.57
N LYS A 200 -37.45 12.45 -1.78
CA LYS A 200 -36.79 12.76 -0.51
C LYS A 200 -37.01 11.65 0.53
N ALA A 201 -38.20 11.05 0.55
CA ALA A 201 -38.45 9.90 1.41
C ALA A 201 -37.67 8.67 0.92
N PHE A 202 -37.61 8.47 -0.40
CA PHE A 202 -36.83 7.40 -1.01
C PHE A 202 -35.32 7.53 -0.72
N ALA A 203 -34.74 8.71 -0.90
CA ALA A 203 -33.35 9.00 -0.55
C ALA A 203 -33.05 8.66 0.91
N ARG A 204 -33.93 9.09 1.83
CA ARG A 204 -33.74 8.78 3.26
C ARG A 204 -33.70 7.27 3.55
N GLU A 205 -34.51 6.46 2.89
CA GLU A 205 -34.47 4.99 3.05
C GLU A 205 -33.17 4.40 2.50
N LEU A 206 -32.70 4.87 1.34
CA LEU A 206 -31.43 4.42 0.76
C LEU A 206 -30.23 4.74 1.66
N PHE A 207 -30.18 5.94 2.20
CA PHE A 207 -29.08 6.42 3.05
C PHE A 207 -29.23 6.00 4.53
N MET A 208 -30.24 5.19 4.88
CA MET A 208 -30.33 4.55 6.19
C MET A 208 -29.48 3.27 6.29
N SER A 209 -29.22 2.57 5.17
CA SER A 209 -28.57 1.27 5.20
C SER A 209 -27.75 0.89 3.97
N ASP A 210 -28.03 1.45 2.81
CA ASP A 210 -27.49 0.94 1.56
C ASP A 210 -26.38 1.84 0.98
N TYR A 211 -26.40 3.14 1.32
CA TYR A 211 -25.47 4.13 0.82
C TYR A 211 -25.08 5.11 1.91
N ASP A 212 -23.85 5.64 1.80
CA ASP A 212 -23.35 6.77 2.58
C ASP A 212 -22.89 7.88 1.65
N MET A 213 -23.07 9.13 2.08
CA MET A 213 -22.56 10.30 1.40
C MET A 213 -21.45 10.92 2.24
N GLY A 214 -20.22 10.92 1.71
CA GLY A 214 -19.08 11.58 2.30
C GLY A 214 -18.96 13.05 1.88
N ASP A 215 -17.89 13.67 2.34
CA ASP A 215 -17.56 15.06 2.00
C ASP A 215 -17.47 15.26 0.48
N GLY A 216 -17.75 16.48 0.03
CA GLY A 216 -17.77 16.80 -1.40
C GLY A 216 -18.94 16.19 -2.20
N GLY A 217 -19.86 15.44 -1.55
CA GLY A 217 -20.99 14.79 -2.20
C GLY A 217 -20.67 13.46 -2.86
N HIS A 218 -19.56 12.82 -2.47
CA HIS A 218 -19.20 11.50 -2.93
C HIS A 218 -20.08 10.43 -2.28
N VAL A 219 -20.71 9.58 -3.09
CA VAL A 219 -21.62 8.52 -2.63
C VAL A 219 -20.97 7.16 -2.75
N PHE A 220 -21.12 6.35 -1.69
CA PHE A 220 -20.57 5.02 -1.59
C PHE A 220 -21.66 4.02 -1.17
N ARG A 221 -21.54 2.81 -1.68
CA ARG A 221 -22.36 1.69 -1.24
C ARG A 221 -21.82 1.16 0.11
N THR A 222 -22.72 0.88 1.08
CA THR A 222 -22.31 0.41 2.42
C THR A 222 -21.84 -1.05 2.45
N CYS A 223 -22.34 -1.93 1.61
CA CYS A 223 -21.93 -3.33 1.43
C CYS A 223 -22.34 -3.88 0.08
#